data_6eb45f8a8e6327122432f2ae30a6e732
#
_entry.id   6eb45f8a8e6327122432f2ae30a6e732
#
_cell.length_a   1.000
_cell.length_b   1.000
_cell.length_c   1.000
_cell.angle_alpha   90.00
_cell.angle_beta   90.00
_cell.angle_gamma   90.00
#
_symmetry.space_group_name_H-M   'P 1'
#
loop_
_entity.id
_entity.type
_entity.pdbx_description
1 polymer ?
#
loop_
_entity_poly.entity_id
_entity_poly.type
_entity_poly.pdbx_seq_one_letter_code
_entity_poly.pdbx_strand_id
1 'polypeptide(L)'
;MKASRSYIEHTADIFFKAEAETLAELFEQCGLAVEESQIELDAVEPKETKEIVGENDNVDYLLFDFLDDLVYYKDAEQLIFCKFEIDITEDNGKYRLKCIAHGETLNPAKHEQKVDVKAITMHMFEVKKIDGGWEAHVLIDI
;
A
#
# COMPACT_ATOMS: atom_id res chain seq x y z
N MET A 1 10.64 12.93 11.80
CA MET A 1 9.87 11.67 11.87
C MET A 1 10.39 10.71 10.81
N LYS A 2 10.58 9.47 11.19
CA LYS A 2 10.97 8.42 10.25
C LYS A 2 9.73 7.70 9.76
N ALA A 3 9.67 7.44 8.45
CA ALA A 3 8.56 6.67 7.88
C ALA A 3 8.52 5.28 8.50
N SER A 4 7.35 4.83 8.88
CA SER A 4 7.20 3.55 9.56
C SER A 4 5.82 2.95 9.32
N ARG A 5 5.73 1.67 9.61
CA ARG A 5 4.47 0.94 9.67
C ARG A 5 4.50 -0.03 10.83
N SER A 6 3.35 -0.23 11.45
CA SER A 6 3.23 -1.16 12.58
C SER A 6 1.87 -1.84 12.50
N TYR A 7 1.79 -3.04 13.06
CA TYR A 7 0.57 -3.85 13.03
C TYR A 7 -0.10 -3.81 14.38
N ILE A 8 -1.42 -3.62 14.35
CA ILE A 8 -2.27 -3.55 15.53
C ILE A 8 -3.02 -4.87 15.63
N GLU A 9 -3.05 -5.47 16.83
CA GLU A 9 -3.74 -6.73 17.02
C GLU A 9 -5.23 -6.57 16.70
N HIS A 10 -5.75 -7.45 15.84
CA HIS A 10 -7.14 -7.46 15.43
C HIS A 10 -7.57 -8.88 15.10
N THR A 11 -8.78 -9.25 15.49
CA THR A 11 -9.30 -10.60 15.29
C THR A 11 -9.68 -10.84 13.83
N ALA A 12 -9.13 -11.88 13.20
CA ALA A 12 -9.49 -12.36 11.87
C ALA A 12 -9.10 -11.44 10.69
N ASP A 13 -8.49 -10.30 10.95
CA ASP A 13 -8.05 -9.36 9.92
C ASP A 13 -6.64 -8.90 10.21
N ILE A 14 -6.05 -8.18 9.26
CA ILE A 14 -4.80 -7.47 9.49
C ILE A 14 -5.12 -5.98 9.60
N PHE A 15 -4.73 -5.38 10.71
CA PHE A 15 -4.90 -3.96 10.95
C PHE A 15 -3.52 -3.34 11.14
N PHE A 16 -3.17 -2.35 10.31
CA PHE A 16 -1.87 -1.71 10.45
C PHE A 16 -1.99 -0.18 10.50
N LYS A 17 -0.96 0.43 11.08
CA LYS A 17 -0.77 1.87 11.14
C LYS A 17 0.53 2.20 10.42
N ALA A 18 0.51 3.27 9.63
CA ALA A 18 1.71 3.82 9.00
C ALA A 18 1.85 5.29 9.33
N GLU A 19 3.08 5.76 9.42
CA GLU A 19 3.41 7.17 9.66
C GLU A 19 4.56 7.58 8.76
N ALA A 20 4.53 8.82 8.27
CA ALA A 20 5.59 9.38 7.45
C ALA A 20 5.51 10.90 7.42
N GLU A 21 6.61 11.55 7.06
CA GLU A 21 6.64 13.01 6.94
C GLU A 21 5.84 13.51 5.73
N THR A 22 5.80 12.72 4.65
CA THR A 22 5.13 13.11 3.41
C THR A 22 4.07 12.08 3.04
N LEU A 23 3.08 12.50 2.24
CA LEU A 23 2.07 11.58 1.71
C LEU A 23 2.68 10.49 0.83
N ALA A 24 3.68 10.85 0.01
CA ALA A 24 4.34 9.86 -0.84
C ALA A 24 4.97 8.74 -0.02
N GLU A 25 5.68 9.08 1.04
CA GLU A 25 6.28 8.10 1.94
C GLU A 25 5.22 7.30 2.70
N LEU A 26 4.11 7.95 3.08
CA LEU A 26 3.01 7.25 3.75
C LEU A 26 2.41 6.19 2.84
N PHE A 27 2.14 6.54 1.59
CA PHE A 27 1.58 5.61 0.61
C PHE A 27 2.54 4.44 0.35
N GLU A 28 3.84 4.73 0.30
CA GLU A 28 4.86 3.69 0.15
C GLU A 28 4.80 2.69 1.30
N GLN A 29 4.74 3.18 2.55
CA GLN A 29 4.67 2.31 3.72
C GLN A 29 3.39 1.48 3.72
N CYS A 30 2.26 2.07 3.32
CA CYS A 30 1.00 1.34 3.23
C CYS A 30 1.06 0.26 2.14
N GLY A 31 1.63 0.58 0.99
CA GLY A 31 1.82 -0.40 -0.09
C GLY A 31 2.70 -1.56 0.34
N LEU A 32 3.81 -1.26 1.02
CA LEU A 32 4.71 -2.30 1.54
C LEU A 32 4.02 -3.16 2.59
N ALA A 33 3.16 -2.57 3.43
CA ALA A 33 2.41 -3.34 4.43
C ALA A 33 1.45 -4.35 3.76
N VAL A 34 0.77 -3.94 2.70
CA VAL A 34 -0.12 -4.85 1.96
C VAL A 34 0.70 -5.98 1.33
N GLU A 35 1.81 -5.66 0.67
CA GLU A 35 2.63 -6.66 0.00
C GLU A 35 3.29 -7.61 1.00
N GLU A 36 3.85 -7.11 2.10
CA GLU A 36 4.51 -7.98 3.08
C GLU A 36 3.53 -8.84 3.87
N SER A 37 2.26 -8.47 3.90
CA SER A 37 1.22 -9.32 4.50
C SER A 37 0.97 -10.58 3.67
N GLN A 38 1.19 -10.51 2.36
CA GLN A 38 0.93 -11.61 1.42
C GLN A 38 2.16 -12.47 1.15
N ILE A 39 3.35 -11.88 1.23
CA ILE A 39 4.56 -12.49 0.71
C ILE A 39 5.77 -12.03 1.53
N GLU A 40 6.82 -12.85 1.56
CA GLU A 40 8.11 -12.43 2.11
C GLU A 40 8.80 -11.51 1.10
N LEU A 41 8.88 -10.21 1.40
CA LEU A 41 9.40 -9.20 0.46
C LEU A 41 10.86 -9.39 0.07
N ASP A 42 11.67 -9.95 0.96
CA ASP A 42 13.12 -10.10 0.71
C ASP A 42 13.42 -10.94 -0.53
N ALA A 43 12.50 -11.83 -0.90
CA ALA A 43 12.67 -12.69 -2.06
C ALA A 43 12.10 -12.10 -3.35
N VAL A 44 11.44 -10.95 -3.29
CA VAL A 44 10.84 -10.30 -4.46
C VAL A 44 11.88 -9.41 -5.13
N GLU A 45 12.09 -9.61 -6.42
CA GLU A 45 13.03 -8.79 -7.20
C GLU A 45 12.27 -7.77 -8.06
N PRO A 46 12.84 -6.56 -8.25
CA PRO A 46 12.18 -5.51 -9.04
C PRO A 46 12.40 -5.69 -10.55
N LYS A 47 11.91 -6.78 -11.10
CA LYS A 47 12.14 -7.14 -12.52
C LYS A 47 11.15 -6.50 -13.48
N GLU A 48 9.95 -6.18 -13.02
CA GLU A 48 8.87 -5.63 -13.84
C GLU A 48 8.35 -4.36 -13.19
N THR A 49 7.76 -3.49 -13.98
CA THR A 49 7.16 -2.26 -13.46
C THR A 49 5.72 -2.13 -13.93
N LYS A 50 4.92 -1.46 -13.09
CA LYS A 50 3.57 -1.02 -13.45
C LYS A 50 3.42 0.43 -13.05
N GLU A 51 2.76 1.20 -13.92
CA GLU A 51 2.37 2.55 -13.57
C GLU A 51 0.99 2.52 -12.95
N ILE A 52 0.87 3.09 -11.76
CA ILE A 52 -0.40 3.21 -11.06
C ILE A 52 -0.68 4.69 -10.87
N VAL A 53 -1.83 5.14 -11.35
CA VAL A 53 -2.21 6.55 -11.25
C VAL A 53 -3.56 6.66 -10.56
N GLY A 54 -3.79 7.81 -9.92
CA GLY A 54 -5.05 8.07 -9.28
C GLY A 54 -5.27 9.56 -9.09
N GLU A 55 -6.52 9.94 -8.85
CA GLU A 55 -6.91 11.32 -8.63
C GLU A 55 -8.15 11.31 -7.76
N ASN A 56 -8.15 12.11 -6.71
CA ASN A 56 -9.30 12.22 -5.83
C ASN A 56 -9.22 13.52 -5.01
N ASP A 57 -10.36 14.06 -4.67
CA ASP A 57 -10.45 15.24 -3.79
C ASP A 57 -10.18 14.85 -2.33
N ASN A 58 -10.36 13.58 -1.99
CA ASN A 58 -10.18 13.05 -0.64
C ASN A 58 -8.99 12.10 -0.62
N VAL A 59 -8.01 12.41 0.22
CA VAL A 59 -6.76 11.62 0.30
C VAL A 59 -7.02 10.20 0.82
N ASP A 60 -8.03 10.00 1.66
CA ASP A 60 -8.40 8.66 2.16
C ASP A 60 -8.80 7.75 1.00
N TYR A 61 -9.64 8.25 0.11
CA TYR A 61 -10.06 7.49 -1.07
C TYR A 61 -8.93 7.30 -2.07
N LEU A 62 -8.01 8.26 -2.17
CA LEU A 62 -6.84 8.10 -3.04
C LEU A 62 -5.96 6.94 -2.56
N LEU A 63 -5.71 6.86 -1.26
CA LEU A 63 -4.96 5.75 -0.68
C LEU A 63 -5.71 4.43 -0.84
N PHE A 64 -7.00 4.43 -0.56
CA PHE A 64 -7.83 3.23 -0.72
C PHE A 64 -7.72 2.68 -2.15
N ASP A 65 -7.90 3.53 -3.14
CA ASP A 65 -7.84 3.12 -4.54
C ASP A 65 -6.45 2.59 -4.91
N PHE A 66 -5.39 3.22 -4.41
CA PHE A 66 -4.02 2.76 -4.62
C PHE A 66 -3.81 1.34 -4.07
N LEU A 67 -4.23 1.11 -2.84
CA LEU A 67 -4.07 -0.20 -2.21
C LEU A 67 -4.96 -1.26 -2.86
N ASP A 68 -6.15 -0.87 -3.29
CA ASP A 68 -7.06 -1.75 -4.01
C ASP A 68 -6.45 -2.18 -5.35
N ASP A 69 -5.76 -1.28 -6.03
CA ASP A 69 -5.02 -1.61 -7.26
C ASP A 69 -3.95 -2.67 -7.01
N LEU A 70 -3.26 -2.62 -5.87
CA LEU A 70 -2.25 -3.64 -5.53
C LEU A 70 -2.89 -5.03 -5.38
N VAL A 71 -4.03 -5.10 -4.73
CA VAL A 71 -4.78 -6.36 -4.60
C VAL A 71 -5.22 -6.85 -5.98
N TYR A 72 -5.69 -5.94 -6.83
CA TYR A 72 -6.08 -6.28 -8.20
C TYR A 72 -4.92 -6.90 -8.98
N TYR A 73 -3.74 -6.29 -8.96
CA TYR A 73 -2.59 -6.81 -9.69
C TYR A 73 -2.16 -8.18 -9.20
N LYS A 74 -2.24 -8.43 -7.90
CA LYS A 74 -1.95 -9.76 -7.37
C LYS A 74 -2.98 -10.78 -7.88
N ASP A 75 -4.27 -10.46 -7.79
CA ASP A 75 -5.33 -11.40 -8.14
C ASP A 75 -5.42 -11.64 -9.66
N ALA A 76 -5.32 -10.58 -10.46
CA ALA A 76 -5.52 -10.66 -11.90
C ALA A 76 -4.25 -11.08 -12.66
N GLU A 77 -3.08 -10.63 -12.21
CA GLU A 77 -1.82 -10.83 -12.91
C GLU A 77 -0.78 -11.59 -12.09
N GLN A 78 -1.09 -11.96 -10.86
CA GLN A 78 -0.17 -12.57 -9.90
C GLN A 78 1.11 -11.76 -9.73
N LEU A 79 0.99 -10.45 -9.81
CA LEU A 79 2.11 -9.52 -9.73
C LEU A 79 2.25 -9.00 -8.31
N ILE A 80 3.44 -9.16 -7.73
CA ILE A 80 3.76 -8.71 -6.38
C ILE A 80 4.86 -7.65 -6.46
N PHE A 81 4.78 -6.67 -5.59
CA PHE A 81 5.68 -5.51 -5.62
C PHE A 81 6.55 -5.43 -4.37
N CYS A 82 7.79 -4.97 -4.54
CA CYS A 82 8.73 -4.77 -3.43
C CYS A 82 9.23 -3.33 -3.33
N LYS A 83 8.92 -2.48 -4.31
CA LYS A 83 9.39 -1.10 -4.33
C LYS A 83 8.38 -0.20 -5.02
N PHE A 84 8.17 0.97 -4.46
CA PHE A 84 7.25 1.98 -5.01
C PHE A 84 7.96 3.31 -5.14
N GLU A 85 7.91 3.90 -6.31
CA GLU A 85 8.35 5.27 -6.56
C GLU A 85 7.10 6.11 -6.71
N ILE A 86 6.80 6.94 -5.71
CA ILE A 86 5.51 7.62 -5.59
C ILE A 86 5.70 9.14 -5.62
N ASP A 87 4.88 9.79 -6.45
CA ASP A 87 4.75 11.22 -6.50
C ASP A 87 3.29 11.58 -6.24
N ILE A 88 3.04 12.44 -5.27
CA ILE A 88 1.69 12.92 -4.96
C ILE A 88 1.72 14.44 -4.97
N THR A 89 0.84 15.03 -5.77
CA THR A 89 0.67 16.47 -5.85
C THR A 89 -0.73 16.84 -5.42
N GLU A 90 -0.85 18.03 -4.83
CA GLU A 90 -2.15 18.61 -4.47
C GLU A 90 -2.31 19.94 -5.23
N ASP A 91 -3.47 20.11 -5.86
CA ASP A 91 -3.80 21.32 -6.58
C ASP A 91 -5.29 21.61 -6.37
N ASN A 92 -5.59 22.75 -5.73
CA ASN A 92 -6.97 23.18 -5.45
C ASN A 92 -7.80 22.11 -4.74
N GLY A 93 -7.20 21.43 -3.76
CA GLY A 93 -7.89 20.40 -2.99
C GLY A 93 -8.00 19.06 -3.69
N LYS A 94 -7.41 18.92 -4.88
CA LYS A 94 -7.39 17.67 -5.62
C LYS A 94 -6.01 17.05 -5.52
N TYR A 95 -5.97 15.77 -5.12
CA TYR A 95 -4.74 15.00 -5.01
C TYR A 95 -4.56 14.13 -6.23
N ARG A 96 -3.34 14.11 -6.78
CA ARG A 96 -2.97 13.26 -7.91
C ARG A 96 -1.81 12.36 -7.51
N LEU A 97 -1.98 11.08 -7.81
CA LEU A 97 -0.97 10.05 -7.55
C LEU A 97 -0.36 9.60 -8.87
N LYS A 98 0.96 9.51 -8.88
CA LYS A 98 1.69 8.80 -9.93
C LYS A 98 2.68 7.88 -9.24
N CYS A 99 2.60 6.59 -9.53
CA CYS A 99 3.42 5.58 -8.90
C CYS A 99 4.02 4.66 -9.96
N ILE A 100 5.32 4.38 -9.83
CA ILE A 100 5.95 3.29 -10.55
C ILE A 100 6.20 2.19 -9.52
N ALA A 101 5.48 1.08 -9.64
CA ALA A 101 5.62 -0.07 -8.76
C ALA A 101 6.54 -1.10 -9.40
N HIS A 102 7.50 -1.59 -8.63
CA HIS A 102 8.50 -2.55 -9.09
C HIS A 102 8.31 -3.88 -8.38
N GLY A 103 8.33 -4.96 -9.14
CA GLY A 103 8.17 -6.29 -8.59
C GLY A 103 8.37 -7.38 -9.62
N GLU A 104 7.71 -8.50 -9.42
CA GLU A 104 7.78 -9.64 -10.33
C GLU A 104 6.54 -10.51 -10.19
N THR A 105 6.37 -11.42 -11.13
CA THR A 105 5.29 -12.40 -11.07
C THR A 105 5.52 -13.36 -9.92
N LEU A 106 4.47 -13.67 -9.18
CA LEU A 106 4.52 -14.63 -8.07
C LEU A 106 4.99 -15.99 -8.58
N ASN A 107 6.02 -16.52 -7.92
CA ASN A 107 6.54 -17.86 -8.19
C ASN A 107 6.53 -18.62 -6.86
N PRO A 108 5.61 -19.61 -6.69
CA PRO A 108 5.50 -20.34 -5.43
C PRO A 108 6.78 -21.08 -5.02
N ALA A 109 7.64 -21.41 -5.97
CA ALA A 109 8.91 -22.07 -5.67
C ALA A 109 9.96 -21.11 -5.11
N LYS A 110 9.80 -19.80 -5.36
CA LYS A 110 10.74 -18.76 -4.94
C LYS A 110 10.21 -17.92 -3.79
N HIS A 111 8.90 -17.62 -3.82
CA HIS A 111 8.29 -16.68 -2.89
C HIS A 111 7.52 -17.40 -1.81
N GLU A 112 7.87 -17.13 -0.54
CA GLU A 112 7.12 -17.65 0.59
C GLU A 112 5.82 -16.85 0.71
N GLN A 113 4.70 -17.54 0.54
CA GLN A 113 3.37 -16.93 0.66
C GLN A 113 2.92 -16.97 2.11
N LYS A 114 2.34 -15.85 2.55
CA LYS A 114 1.80 -15.70 3.91
C LYS A 114 0.30 -15.84 3.87
N VAL A 115 -0.44 -14.72 3.98
CA VAL A 115 -1.90 -14.76 3.92
C VAL A 115 -2.41 -14.27 2.57
N ASP A 116 -3.58 -14.71 2.20
CA ASP A 116 -4.25 -14.23 0.99
C ASP A 116 -5.06 -12.99 1.35
N VAL A 117 -4.60 -11.83 0.88
CA VAL A 117 -5.32 -10.57 1.07
C VAL A 117 -6.47 -10.54 0.08
N LYS A 118 -7.71 -10.54 0.61
CA LYS A 118 -8.91 -10.55 -0.21
C LYS A 118 -9.36 -9.17 -0.62
N ALA A 119 -9.28 -8.21 0.30
CA ALA A 119 -9.76 -6.85 0.04
C ALA A 119 -9.19 -5.86 1.04
N ILE A 120 -9.13 -4.61 0.62
CA ILE A 120 -8.93 -3.47 1.52
C ILE A 120 -10.33 -3.03 1.95
N THR A 121 -10.52 -2.75 3.24
CA THR A 121 -11.85 -2.34 3.72
C THR A 121 -11.86 -0.87 4.11
N MET A 122 -13.03 -0.23 3.99
CA MET A 122 -13.21 1.14 4.45
C MET A 122 -13.46 1.20 5.97
N HIS A 123 -13.71 0.06 6.61
CA HIS A 123 -13.91 0.02 8.05
C HIS A 123 -12.61 0.42 8.76
N MET A 124 -12.69 1.40 9.64
CA MET A 124 -11.54 1.95 10.38
C MET A 124 -10.42 2.52 9.47
N PHE A 125 -10.73 2.77 8.20
CA PHE A 125 -9.77 3.34 7.25
C PHE A 125 -9.68 4.85 7.48
N GLU A 126 -8.46 5.34 7.68
CA GLU A 126 -8.25 6.76 7.98
C GLU A 126 -6.89 7.22 7.51
N VAL A 127 -6.84 8.42 6.91
CA VAL A 127 -5.60 9.15 6.68
C VAL A 127 -5.75 10.51 7.33
N LYS A 128 -4.84 10.89 8.21
CA LYS A 128 -4.91 12.17 8.88
C LYS A 128 -3.55 12.82 9.03
N LYS A 129 -3.56 14.13 9.10
CA LYS A 129 -2.36 14.90 9.37
C LYS A 129 -2.07 14.88 10.87
N ILE A 130 -0.80 14.66 11.20
CA ILE A 130 -0.33 14.67 12.58
C ILE A 130 0.84 15.66 12.69
N ASP A 131 1.35 15.88 13.90
CA ASP A 131 2.53 16.72 14.09
C ASP A 131 3.71 16.11 13.34
N GLY A 132 4.29 16.88 12.42
CA GLY A 132 5.46 16.47 11.66
C GLY A 132 5.18 15.57 10.46
N GLY A 133 3.93 15.26 10.17
CA GLY A 133 3.66 14.40 9.01
C GLY A 133 2.24 13.89 8.91
N TRP A 134 2.09 12.62 8.53
CA TRP A 134 0.83 11.97 8.22
C TRP A 134 0.76 10.59 8.86
N GLU A 135 -0.45 10.14 9.15
CA GLU A 135 -0.72 8.83 9.73
C GLU A 135 -1.88 8.17 8.98
N ALA A 136 -1.77 6.89 8.75
CA ALA A 136 -2.85 6.10 8.15
C ALA A 136 -3.14 4.87 8.98
N HIS A 137 -4.42 4.49 9.03
CA HIS A 137 -4.89 3.22 9.58
C HIS A 137 -5.61 2.47 8.47
N VAL A 138 -5.27 1.20 8.29
CA VAL A 138 -5.83 0.36 7.23
C VAL A 138 -6.18 -1.02 7.78
N LEU A 139 -7.41 -1.46 7.49
CA LEU A 139 -7.88 -2.80 7.84
C LEU A 139 -7.96 -3.63 6.56
N ILE A 140 -7.31 -4.78 6.57
CA ILE A 140 -7.22 -5.69 5.44
C ILE A 140 -8.01 -6.96 5.75
N ASP A 141 -8.93 -7.32 4.86
CA ASP A 141 -9.68 -8.58 4.93
C ASP A 141 -8.83 -9.72 4.38
N ILE A 142 -8.72 -10.78 5.15
CA ILE A 142 -7.93 -11.96 4.79
C ILE A 142 -8.74 -13.26 4.84
#